data_ecf6c83408f729008ac54aa44e12e871
#
_entry.id   ecf6c83408f729008ac54aa44e12e871
#
_cell.length_a   1.000
_cell.length_b   1.000
_cell.length_c   1.000
_cell.angle_alpha   90.00
_cell.angle_beta   90.00
_cell.angle_gamma   90.00
#
_symmetry.space_group_name_H-M   'P 1'
#
loop_
_entity.id
_entity.type
_entity.pdbx_description
1 polymer ?
#
loop_
_entity_poly.entity_id
_entity_poly.type
_entity_poly.pdbx_seq_one_letter_code
_entity_poly.pdbx_strand_id
1 'polypeptide(L)'
;MDIIKLKDKLALIEDYWNPRILGELNGQHIKLAKIKGEFIWHMHEKEDEFFMVLEGQLIIEMRDKKVVLNQNDCYIVPKGVEHKPIAMEEVSIMMFEPITTLNTGEKENERTVKKLERI
;
A
#
# COMPACT_ATOMS: atom_id res chain seq x y z
N MET A 1 -17.55 -15.78 8.27
CA MET A 1 -16.79 -14.96 7.33
C MET A 1 -16.25 -15.83 6.20
N ASP A 2 -16.33 -15.37 4.98
CA ASP A 2 -15.87 -16.13 3.83
C ASP A 2 -14.35 -16.11 3.69
N ILE A 3 -13.83 -17.14 3.03
CA ILE A 3 -12.40 -17.17 2.68
C ILE A 3 -12.12 -16.05 1.68
N ILE A 4 -11.05 -15.30 1.94
CA ILE A 4 -10.57 -14.27 1.02
C ILE A 4 -9.54 -14.91 0.09
N LYS A 5 -9.88 -14.98 -1.20
CA LYS A 5 -8.97 -15.52 -2.22
C LYS A 5 -8.29 -14.35 -2.92
N LEU A 6 -7.03 -14.14 -2.62
CA LEU A 6 -6.29 -12.96 -3.09
C LEU A 6 -6.28 -12.85 -4.62
N LYS A 7 -6.10 -13.96 -5.32
CA LYS A 7 -6.08 -13.97 -6.79
C LYS A 7 -7.38 -13.45 -7.36
N ASP A 8 -8.52 -13.87 -6.80
CA ASP A 8 -9.84 -13.45 -7.25
C ASP A 8 -10.04 -11.95 -6.96
N LYS A 9 -9.60 -11.50 -5.79
CA LYS A 9 -9.71 -10.09 -5.41
C LYS A 9 -8.84 -9.19 -6.29
N LEU A 10 -7.61 -9.61 -6.57
CA LEU A 10 -6.72 -8.86 -7.45
C LEU A 10 -7.29 -8.71 -8.86
N ALA A 11 -8.02 -9.72 -9.35
CA ALA A 11 -8.65 -9.66 -10.65
C ALA A 11 -9.72 -8.56 -10.76
N LEU A 12 -10.25 -8.09 -9.62
CA LEU A 12 -11.24 -7.02 -9.58
C LEU A 12 -10.62 -5.62 -9.66
N ILE A 13 -9.31 -5.51 -9.48
CA ILE A 13 -8.61 -4.22 -9.45
C ILE A 13 -8.07 -3.92 -10.85
N GLU A 14 -8.58 -2.86 -11.46
CA GLU A 14 -8.24 -2.47 -12.82
C GLU A 14 -7.49 -1.13 -12.91
N ASP A 15 -7.33 -0.45 -11.78
CA ASP A 15 -6.64 0.83 -11.69
C ASP A 15 -5.41 0.75 -10.80
N TYR A 16 -4.63 1.82 -10.77
CA TYR A 16 -3.42 1.92 -9.97
C TYR A 16 -3.58 2.92 -8.83
N TRP A 17 -2.82 2.73 -7.77
CA TRP A 17 -2.73 3.64 -6.63
C TRP A 17 -4.05 3.89 -5.92
N ASN A 18 -4.94 2.94 -5.97
CA ASN A 18 -6.26 3.02 -5.36
C ASN A 18 -6.53 1.76 -4.53
N PRO A 19 -6.08 1.74 -3.27
CA PRO A 19 -6.21 0.55 -2.42
C PRO A 19 -7.66 0.14 -2.20
N ARG A 20 -7.88 -1.15 -2.10
CA ARG A 20 -9.17 -1.76 -1.75
C ARG A 20 -9.06 -2.43 -0.40
N ILE A 21 -10.12 -2.35 0.38
CA ILE A 21 -10.19 -2.99 1.68
C ILE A 21 -10.66 -4.42 1.51
N LEU A 22 -9.86 -5.39 1.99
CA LEU A 22 -10.24 -6.80 2.04
C LEU A 22 -10.96 -7.15 3.32
N GLY A 23 -10.54 -6.57 4.42
CA GLY A 23 -11.08 -6.88 5.74
C GLY A 23 -10.48 -5.98 6.80
N GLU A 24 -11.01 -6.15 7.99
CA GLU A 24 -10.58 -5.38 9.16
C GLU A 24 -10.37 -6.32 10.33
N LEU A 25 -9.29 -6.09 11.07
CA LEU A 25 -9.09 -6.79 12.32
C LEU A 25 -8.40 -5.88 13.33
N ASN A 26 -8.93 -5.83 14.54
CA ASN A 26 -8.35 -5.07 15.65
C ASN A 26 -8.00 -3.61 15.31
N GLY A 27 -8.90 -2.93 14.57
CA GLY A 27 -8.70 -1.54 14.18
C GLY A 27 -7.72 -1.35 13.03
N GLN A 28 -7.33 -2.42 12.35
CA GLN A 28 -6.46 -2.39 11.18
C GLN A 28 -7.22 -2.79 9.94
N HIS A 29 -6.85 -2.23 8.79
CA HIS A 29 -7.33 -2.68 7.49
C HIS A 29 -6.30 -3.57 6.82
N ILE A 30 -6.77 -4.65 6.20
CA ILE A 30 -5.99 -5.39 5.21
C ILE A 30 -6.42 -4.85 3.85
N LYS A 31 -5.46 -4.36 3.07
CA LYS A 31 -5.72 -3.72 1.77
C LYS A 31 -4.94 -4.40 0.66
N LEU A 32 -5.51 -4.36 -0.53
CA LEU A 32 -4.80 -4.71 -1.77
C LEU A 32 -4.74 -3.50 -2.67
N ALA A 33 -3.66 -3.39 -3.42
CA ALA A 33 -3.54 -2.39 -4.48
C ALA A 33 -2.67 -2.92 -5.60
N LYS A 34 -2.90 -2.37 -6.79
CA LYS A 34 -1.95 -2.48 -7.90
C LYS A 34 -1.30 -1.12 -8.05
N ILE A 35 -0.01 -1.13 -8.33
CA ILE A 35 0.76 0.10 -8.46
C ILE A 35 1.68 0.00 -9.67
N LYS A 36 1.92 1.15 -10.31
CA LYS A 36 2.87 1.28 -11.42
C LYS A 36 3.31 2.73 -11.50
N GLY A 37 4.59 2.96 -11.73
CA GLY A 37 5.18 4.29 -11.75
C GLY A 37 5.60 4.77 -10.38
N GLU A 38 5.79 6.07 -10.25
CA GLU A 38 6.19 6.69 -8.99
C GLU A 38 4.99 7.25 -8.25
N PHE A 39 5.01 7.07 -6.94
CA PHE A 39 4.07 7.78 -6.07
C PHE A 39 4.68 9.13 -5.66
N ILE A 40 4.21 9.71 -4.57
CA ILE A 40 4.74 10.96 -4.05
C ILE A 40 5.57 10.71 -2.78
N TRP A 41 6.49 11.65 -2.49
CA TRP A 41 7.12 11.69 -1.17
C TRP A 41 6.05 12.04 -0.14
N HIS A 42 5.92 11.21 0.88
CA HIS A 42 4.95 11.41 1.96
C HIS A 42 5.37 10.66 3.21
N MET A 43 4.72 10.94 4.30
CA MET A 43 4.88 10.20 5.54
C MET A 43 3.55 10.08 6.28
N HIS A 44 3.48 9.07 7.14
CA HIS A 44 2.36 8.90 8.06
C HIS A 44 2.86 9.23 9.46
N GLU A 45 2.37 10.33 10.02
CA GLU A 45 2.88 10.80 11.31
C GLU A 45 2.56 9.85 12.46
N LYS A 46 1.40 9.20 12.39
CA LYS A 46 0.87 8.38 13.50
C LYS A 46 0.74 6.90 13.20
N GLU A 47 1.02 6.49 11.97
CA GLU A 47 0.81 5.10 11.57
C GLU A 47 2.08 4.48 11.01
N ASP A 48 2.40 3.27 11.48
CA ASP A 48 3.34 2.40 10.79
C ASP A 48 2.63 1.80 9.59
N GLU A 49 3.35 1.52 8.51
CA GLU A 49 2.76 0.97 7.30
C GLU A 49 3.47 -0.31 6.88
N PHE A 50 2.71 -1.40 6.82
CA PHE A 50 3.22 -2.70 6.39
C PHE A 50 2.96 -2.90 4.91
N PHE A 51 4.00 -3.28 4.16
CA PHE A 51 3.92 -3.67 2.75
C PHE A 51 4.32 -5.12 2.57
N MET A 52 3.60 -5.84 1.74
CA MET A 52 4.00 -7.15 1.25
C MET A 52 3.81 -7.17 -0.26
N VAL A 53 4.85 -7.54 -0.98
CA VAL A 53 4.76 -7.70 -2.44
C VAL A 53 4.20 -9.08 -2.74
N LEU A 54 3.07 -9.11 -3.43
CA LEU A 54 2.44 -10.35 -3.86
C LEU A 54 2.94 -10.78 -5.24
N GLU A 55 3.17 -9.80 -6.12
CA GLU A 55 3.66 -10.04 -7.48
C GLU A 55 4.41 -8.80 -7.97
N GLY A 56 5.56 -9.01 -8.60
CA GLY A 56 6.39 -7.94 -9.12
C GLY A 56 7.49 -7.51 -8.16
N GLN A 57 7.98 -6.29 -8.35
CA GLN A 57 9.07 -5.73 -7.55
C GLN A 57 8.74 -4.29 -7.17
N LEU A 58 8.80 -3.98 -5.89
CA LEU A 58 8.54 -2.65 -5.34
C LEU A 58 9.82 -2.04 -4.80
N ILE A 59 10.10 -0.79 -5.17
CA ILE A 59 11.16 0.00 -4.57
C ILE A 59 10.50 0.98 -3.59
N ILE A 60 10.98 1.01 -2.36
CA ILE A 60 10.59 2.05 -1.40
C ILE A 60 11.80 2.92 -1.18
N GLU A 61 11.72 4.16 -1.64
CA GLU A 61 12.79 5.14 -1.51
C GLU A 61 12.57 5.95 -0.23
N MET A 62 13.59 6.08 0.57
CA MET A 62 13.64 6.92 1.76
C MET A 62 14.76 7.94 1.56
N ARG A 63 14.81 9.00 2.39
CA ARG A 63 15.80 10.07 2.18
C ARG A 63 17.25 9.59 2.27
N ASP A 64 17.51 8.60 3.12
CA ASP A 64 18.86 8.09 3.38
C ASP A 64 19.15 6.74 2.73
N LYS A 65 18.14 6.08 2.17
CA LYS A 65 18.31 4.75 1.57
C LYS A 65 17.11 4.38 0.70
N LYS A 66 17.23 3.28 0.00
CA LYS A 66 16.09 2.64 -0.65
C LYS A 66 16.14 1.13 -0.40
N VAL A 67 14.98 0.50 -0.36
CA VAL A 67 14.86 -0.94 -0.25
C VAL A 67 14.13 -1.48 -1.47
N VAL A 68 14.48 -2.68 -1.88
CA VAL A 68 13.87 -3.36 -3.00
C VAL A 68 13.17 -4.62 -2.48
N LEU A 69 11.87 -4.68 -2.69
CA LEU A 69 11.05 -5.80 -2.25
C LEU A 69 10.68 -6.64 -3.46
N ASN A 70 11.03 -7.91 -3.41
CA ASN A 70 10.64 -8.90 -4.42
C ASN A 70 9.39 -9.64 -3.97
N GLN A 71 8.86 -10.50 -4.82
CA GLN A 71 7.68 -11.31 -4.47
C GLN A 71 7.88 -12.02 -3.13
N ASN A 72 6.89 -11.90 -2.27
CA ASN A 72 6.84 -12.46 -0.91
C ASN A 72 7.73 -11.74 0.11
N ASP A 73 8.36 -10.62 -0.27
CA ASP A 73 9.08 -9.80 0.71
C ASP A 73 8.11 -8.85 1.41
N CYS A 74 8.40 -8.57 2.66
CA CYS A 74 7.65 -7.65 3.51
C CYS A 74 8.57 -6.54 4.02
N TYR A 75 7.98 -5.39 4.29
CA TYR A 75 8.71 -4.26 4.89
C TYR A 75 7.75 -3.40 5.70
N ILE A 76 8.23 -2.91 6.83
CA ILE A 76 7.47 -1.96 7.64
C ILE A 76 8.14 -0.59 7.53
N VAL A 77 7.39 0.39 7.02
CA VAL A 77 7.81 1.78 7.05
C VAL A 77 7.34 2.36 8.39
N PRO A 78 8.25 2.74 9.28
CA PRO A 78 7.86 3.30 10.57
C PRO A 78 7.15 4.64 10.41
N LYS A 79 6.24 4.96 11.32
CA LYS A 79 5.63 6.29 11.37
C LYS A 79 6.70 7.38 11.40
N GLY A 80 6.42 8.50 10.75
CA GLY A 80 7.32 9.64 10.68
C GLY A 80 8.44 9.52 9.64
N VAL A 81 8.56 8.40 8.95
CA VAL A 81 9.61 8.21 7.93
C VAL A 81 9.08 8.61 6.56
N GLU A 82 9.70 9.62 5.96
CA GLU A 82 9.39 10.02 4.59
C GLU A 82 9.78 8.92 3.60
N HIS A 83 8.88 8.62 2.69
CA HIS A 83 9.10 7.57 1.71
C HIS A 83 8.33 7.81 0.42
N LYS A 84 8.80 7.18 -0.64
CA LYS A 84 8.18 7.23 -1.97
C LYS A 84 8.21 5.84 -2.59
N PRO A 85 7.06 5.18 -2.74
CA PRO A 85 6.99 3.90 -3.45
C PRO A 85 7.17 4.11 -4.95
N ILE A 86 7.93 3.21 -5.57
CA ILE A 86 8.21 3.21 -7.01
C ILE A 86 8.05 1.80 -7.55
N ALA A 87 7.22 1.66 -8.59
CA ALA A 87 7.05 0.40 -9.29
C ALA A 87 7.38 0.61 -10.77
N MET A 88 8.50 0.06 -11.22
CA MET A 88 8.93 0.19 -12.62
C MET A 88 7.96 -0.50 -13.58
N GLU A 89 7.44 -1.64 -13.15
CA GLU A 89 6.38 -2.39 -13.81
C GLU A 89 5.21 -2.57 -12.86
N GLU A 90 4.10 -3.14 -13.32
CA GLU A 90 2.94 -3.39 -12.45
C GLU A 90 3.32 -4.28 -11.27
N VAL A 91 2.94 -3.86 -10.07
CA VAL A 91 3.16 -4.59 -8.82
C VAL A 91 1.84 -4.74 -8.10
N SER A 92 1.60 -5.92 -7.56
CA SER A 92 0.47 -6.17 -6.66
C SER A 92 0.97 -6.23 -5.24
N ILE A 93 0.38 -5.43 -4.36
CA ILE A 93 0.80 -5.32 -2.96
C ILE A 93 -0.36 -5.56 -2.01
N MET A 94 -0.01 -6.07 -0.84
CA MET A 94 -0.89 -6.09 0.32
C MET A 94 -0.34 -5.10 1.33
N MET A 95 -1.23 -4.32 1.93
CA MET A 95 -0.91 -3.43 3.03
C MET A 95 -1.74 -3.80 4.24
N PHE A 96 -1.15 -3.61 5.41
CA PHE A 96 -1.82 -3.82 6.69
C PHE A 96 -1.50 -2.60 7.54
N GLU A 97 -2.53 -1.83 7.89
CA GLU A 97 -2.32 -0.53 8.53
C GLU A 97 -3.57 -0.08 9.28
N PRO A 98 -3.45 0.85 10.24
CA PRO A 98 -4.61 1.36 10.96
C PRO A 98 -5.66 1.95 10.01
N ILE A 99 -6.93 1.83 10.40
CA ILE A 99 -8.05 2.31 9.56
C ILE A 99 -8.00 3.83 9.33
N THR A 100 -7.25 4.56 10.13
CA THR A 100 -7.07 6.02 10.00
C THR A 100 -6.07 6.43 8.93
N THR A 101 -5.35 5.48 8.33
CA THR A 101 -4.27 5.78 7.39
C THR A 101 -4.80 6.29 6.05
N LEU A 102 -4.35 7.48 5.63
CA LEU A 102 -4.57 7.99 4.27
C LEU A 102 -3.41 7.57 3.37
N ASN A 103 -3.71 7.23 2.12
CA ASN A 103 -2.69 6.76 1.17
C ASN A 103 -1.58 7.78 0.92
N THR A 104 -1.88 9.07 1.01
CA THR A 104 -0.90 10.17 0.82
C THR A 104 -0.35 10.72 2.14
N GLY A 105 -0.66 10.08 3.27
CA GLY A 105 -0.19 10.49 4.59
C GLY A 105 -0.66 11.88 4.96
N GLU A 106 0.29 12.75 5.34
CA GLU A 106 -0.02 14.12 5.76
C GLU A 106 -0.26 15.08 4.57
N LYS A 107 -0.02 14.62 3.33
CA LYS A 107 -0.22 15.45 2.14
C LYS A 107 -1.54 15.11 1.48
N GLU A 108 -2.45 16.07 1.39
CA GLU A 108 -3.67 15.91 0.62
C GLU A 108 -3.48 16.56 -0.76
N ASN A 109 -3.77 15.80 -1.81
CA ASN A 109 -3.72 16.28 -3.19
C ASN A 109 -4.64 15.41 -4.07
N GLU A 110 -4.50 15.52 -5.38
CA GLU A 110 -5.31 14.76 -6.33
C GLU A 110 -5.16 13.24 -6.24
N ARG A 111 -4.06 12.75 -5.62
CA ARG A 111 -3.83 11.31 -5.42
C ARG A 111 -4.46 10.79 -4.13
N THR A 112 -4.98 11.64 -3.26
CA THR A 112 -5.55 11.24 -1.98
C THR A 112 -6.89 10.53 -2.20
N VAL A 113 -7.03 9.34 -1.63
CA VAL A 113 -8.27 8.56 -1.64
C VAL A 113 -8.80 8.50 -0.22
N LYS A 114 -9.83 9.28 0.10
CA LYS A 114 -10.38 9.35 1.46
C LYS A 114 -11.32 8.21 1.79
N LYS A 115 -12.03 7.70 0.79
CA LYS A 115 -12.98 6.60 0.98
C LYS A 115 -12.60 5.45 0.08
N LEU A 116 -12.12 4.36 0.70
CA LEU A 116 -11.72 3.17 -0.02
C LEU A 116 -12.89 2.23 -0.25
N GLU A 117 -12.88 1.59 -1.39
CA GLU A 117 -13.85 0.57 -1.74
C GLU A 117 -13.51 -0.75 -1.07
N ARG A 118 -14.54 -1.46 -0.60
CA ARG A 118 -14.40 -2.83 -0.07
C ARG A 118 -14.68 -3.82 -1.19
N ILE A 119 -13.90 -4.86 -1.23
CA ILE A 119 -14.08 -5.91 -2.25
C ILE A 119 -14.15 -7.34 -1.67
#